data_0163a955b9f9d409534759663a7045e1
#
_entry.id   0163a955b9f9d409534759663a7045e1
#
_cell.length_a   1.000
_cell.length_b   1.000
_cell.length_c   1.000
_cell.angle_alpha   90.00
_cell.angle_beta   90.00
_cell.angle_gamma   90.00
#
_symmetry.space_group_name_H-M   'P 1'
#
loop_
_entity.id
_entity.type
_entity.pdbx_description
1 polymer ?
#
loop_
_entity_poly.entity_id
_entity_poly.type
_entity_poly.pdbx_seq_one_letter_code
_entity_poly.pdbx_strand_id
1 'polypeptide(L)'
;MGNQPDIHVPFLYYYLGEPWKTQKLVRQILLEPTTNYYGTHEKWEKPYIGKIFTTTPRGYLKEMDDDAGTMSSWFVLSSIGLFPVCPGVPYYWISAPVFDTVTLHPTSQQEFKIHVNRPDAECIYIQKVVLNGKTLNRSWLSYEEIMQGGDLTLELGKSPNKRWGNNTAVSYTHLTLPTN
;
A
#
# COMPACT_ATOMS: atom_id res chain seq x y z
N MET A 1 -8.96 -10.95 -3.14
CA MET A 1 -7.54 -10.83 -3.54
C MET A 1 -6.84 -12.13 -3.23
N GLY A 2 -6.25 -12.76 -4.18
CA GLY A 2 -5.62 -14.08 -4.02
C GLY A 2 -4.70 -14.45 -5.17
N ASN A 3 -4.57 -13.54 -6.15
CA ASN A 3 -3.72 -13.76 -7.32
C ASN A 3 -3.21 -12.42 -7.87
N GLN A 4 -2.15 -12.47 -8.71
CA GLN A 4 -1.47 -11.29 -9.28
C GLN A 4 -2.40 -10.33 -10.01
N PRO A 5 -3.40 -10.75 -10.80
CA PRO A 5 -4.30 -9.82 -11.47
C PRO A 5 -5.00 -8.83 -10.54
N ASP A 6 -5.10 -9.15 -9.25
CA ASP A 6 -5.84 -8.36 -8.27
C ASP A 6 -4.97 -7.40 -7.44
N ILE A 7 -3.64 -7.44 -7.57
CA ILE A 7 -2.74 -6.69 -6.68
C ILE A 7 -2.93 -5.17 -6.72
N HIS A 8 -3.37 -4.63 -7.87
CA HIS A 8 -3.62 -3.21 -8.05
C HIS A 8 -5.01 -2.77 -7.53
N VAL A 9 -5.97 -3.70 -7.43
CA VAL A 9 -7.39 -3.39 -7.12
C VAL A 9 -7.57 -2.59 -5.83
N PRO A 10 -6.91 -2.91 -4.71
CA PRO A 10 -7.04 -2.13 -3.47
C PRO A 10 -6.60 -0.67 -3.59
N PHE A 11 -5.78 -0.35 -4.60
CA PHE A 11 -5.21 0.97 -4.82
C PHE A 11 -6.00 1.83 -5.83
N LEU A 12 -7.01 1.28 -6.48
CA LEU A 12 -7.82 2.03 -7.45
C LEU A 12 -8.57 3.23 -6.85
N TYR A 13 -8.81 3.22 -5.55
CA TYR A 13 -9.42 4.35 -4.85
C TYR A 13 -8.58 5.64 -4.87
N TYR A 14 -7.26 5.55 -5.11
CA TYR A 14 -6.44 6.75 -5.30
C TYR A 14 -6.85 7.53 -6.55
N TYR A 15 -7.19 6.83 -7.63
CA TYR A 15 -7.65 7.43 -8.88
C TYR A 15 -9.05 8.05 -8.76
N LEU A 16 -9.80 7.66 -7.74
CA LEU A 16 -11.12 8.23 -7.41
C LEU A 16 -11.05 9.37 -6.38
N GLY A 17 -9.83 9.74 -5.91
CA GLY A 17 -9.66 10.73 -4.85
C GLY A 17 -10.15 10.25 -3.47
N GLU A 18 -10.20 8.95 -3.25
CA GLU A 18 -10.68 8.32 -2.01
C GLU A 18 -9.61 7.43 -1.34
N PRO A 19 -8.38 7.94 -1.10
CA PRO A 19 -7.27 7.15 -0.56
C PRO A 19 -7.58 6.46 0.78
N TRP A 20 -8.47 7.02 1.58
CA TRP A 20 -8.91 6.45 2.85
C TRP A 20 -9.56 5.05 2.68
N LYS A 21 -10.21 4.78 1.55
CA LYS A 21 -10.77 3.45 1.25
C LYS A 21 -9.66 2.43 1.00
N THR A 22 -8.60 2.82 0.28
CA THR A 22 -7.41 1.99 0.12
C THR A 22 -6.77 1.67 1.47
N GLN A 23 -6.58 2.66 2.34
CA GLN A 23 -5.98 2.46 3.67
C GLN A 23 -6.73 1.40 4.48
N LYS A 24 -8.06 1.47 4.50
CA LYS A 24 -8.92 0.48 5.13
C LYS A 24 -8.78 -0.90 4.49
N LEU A 25 -8.93 -0.97 3.17
CA LEU A 25 -8.95 -2.24 2.44
C LEU A 25 -7.62 -2.96 2.50
N VAL A 26 -6.50 -2.25 2.31
CA VAL A 26 -5.15 -2.81 2.42
C VAL A 26 -4.92 -3.39 3.82
N ARG A 27 -5.28 -2.64 4.87
CA ARG A 27 -5.14 -3.13 6.24
C ARG A 27 -5.97 -4.37 6.51
N GLN A 28 -7.22 -4.41 6.02
CA GLN A 28 -8.07 -5.60 6.14
C GLN A 28 -7.44 -6.81 5.46
N ILE A 29 -6.94 -6.67 4.25
CA ILE A 29 -6.28 -7.76 3.51
C ILE A 29 -5.04 -8.26 4.25
N LEU A 30 -4.24 -7.35 4.82
CA LEU A 30 -3.01 -7.71 5.53
C LEU A 30 -3.26 -8.43 6.87
N LEU A 31 -4.27 -8.01 7.64
CA LEU A 31 -4.36 -8.35 9.05
C LEU A 31 -5.64 -9.07 9.47
N GLU A 32 -6.73 -8.93 8.72
CA GLU A 32 -8.05 -9.39 9.13
C GLU A 32 -8.50 -10.60 8.31
N PRO A 33 -9.41 -11.43 8.86
CA PRO A 33 -10.10 -12.43 8.05
C PRO A 33 -10.92 -11.76 6.95
N THR A 34 -10.82 -12.26 5.74
CA THR A 34 -11.57 -11.80 4.57
C THR A 34 -12.29 -12.95 3.90
N THR A 35 -13.35 -12.63 3.17
CA THR A 35 -14.05 -13.62 2.33
C THR A 35 -13.38 -13.66 0.97
N ASN A 36 -12.83 -14.81 0.62
CA ASN A 36 -12.11 -15.02 -0.62
C ASN A 36 -12.86 -16.03 -1.50
N TYR A 37 -13.15 -15.62 -2.71
CA TYR A 37 -13.73 -16.46 -3.75
C TYR A 37 -12.64 -17.03 -4.69
N TYR A 38 -11.42 -17.13 -4.20
CA TYR A 38 -10.35 -17.74 -4.95
C TYR A 38 -10.63 -19.22 -5.15
N GLY A 39 -10.73 -19.63 -6.35
CA GLY A 39 -11.00 -20.99 -6.74
C GLY A 39 -11.16 -21.04 -8.23
N THR A 40 -10.04 -21.00 -8.93
CA THR A 40 -10.04 -21.41 -10.32
C THR A 40 -10.41 -22.91 -10.35
N HIS A 41 -11.11 -23.33 -11.37
CA HIS A 41 -11.45 -24.73 -11.64
C HIS A 41 -12.48 -25.35 -10.67
N GLU A 42 -13.47 -24.58 -10.24
CA GLU A 42 -14.63 -25.11 -9.50
C GLU A 42 -14.28 -25.88 -8.21
N LYS A 43 -13.07 -25.64 -7.66
CA LYS A 43 -12.60 -26.37 -6.47
C LYS A 43 -13.34 -26.00 -5.18
N TRP A 44 -14.10 -24.90 -5.18
CA TRP A 44 -14.72 -24.36 -3.97
C TRP A 44 -16.21 -24.12 -4.19
N GLU A 45 -17.01 -24.94 -3.56
CA GLU A 45 -18.46 -24.71 -3.46
C GLU A 45 -18.81 -23.50 -2.57
N LYS A 46 -17.90 -23.12 -1.67
CA LYS A 46 -18.09 -22.02 -0.70
C LYS A 46 -16.85 -21.15 -0.66
N PRO A 47 -17.03 -19.82 -0.42
CA PRO A 47 -15.90 -18.92 -0.25
C PRO A 47 -15.08 -19.33 0.98
N TYR A 48 -13.78 -19.18 0.90
CA TYR A 48 -12.92 -19.28 2.07
C TYR A 48 -13.03 -18.02 2.93
N ILE A 49 -13.22 -18.20 4.24
CA ILE A 49 -13.22 -17.09 5.20
C ILE A 49 -12.02 -17.26 6.12
N GLY A 50 -11.08 -16.31 6.07
CA GLY A 50 -9.87 -16.34 6.88
C GLY A 50 -8.85 -15.31 6.45
N LYS A 51 -7.68 -15.32 7.09
CA LYS A 51 -6.57 -14.43 6.75
C LYS A 51 -5.90 -14.90 5.46
N ILE A 52 -5.64 -13.96 4.56
CA ILE A 52 -4.88 -14.24 3.33
C ILE A 52 -3.42 -14.52 3.68
N PHE A 53 -2.81 -13.66 4.49
CA PHE A 53 -1.44 -13.84 4.97
C PHE A 53 -1.45 -14.44 6.37
N THR A 54 -0.59 -15.42 6.60
CA THR A 54 -0.57 -16.22 7.82
C THR A 54 0.84 -16.34 8.40
N THR A 55 0.95 -16.74 9.67
CA THR A 55 2.23 -17.01 10.35
C THR A 55 2.73 -18.44 10.17
N THR A 56 2.14 -19.19 9.22
CA THR A 56 2.62 -20.55 8.87
C THR A 56 3.90 -20.45 8.02
N PRO A 57 4.68 -21.54 7.90
CA PRO A 57 5.86 -21.56 7.02
C PRO A 57 5.57 -21.20 5.56
N ARG A 58 4.34 -21.40 5.09
CA ARG A 58 3.90 -21.01 3.76
C ARG A 58 3.65 -19.50 3.64
N GLY A 59 3.31 -18.82 4.73
CA GLY A 59 3.11 -17.38 4.79
C GLY A 59 1.77 -16.86 4.29
N TYR A 60 0.98 -17.67 3.57
CA TYR A 60 -0.30 -17.28 3.00
C TYR A 60 -1.28 -18.43 2.88
N LEU A 61 -2.50 -18.13 2.49
CA LEU A 61 -3.59 -19.07 2.25
C LEU A 61 -3.15 -20.20 1.30
N LYS A 62 -3.52 -21.46 1.62
CA LYS A 62 -3.10 -22.65 0.89
C LYS A 62 -3.42 -22.59 -0.61
N GLU A 63 -4.54 -22.00 -0.94
CA GLU A 63 -5.09 -21.91 -2.28
C GLU A 63 -4.58 -20.70 -3.07
N MET A 64 -3.80 -19.84 -2.45
CA MET A 64 -3.22 -18.67 -3.11
C MET A 64 -1.92 -19.05 -3.82
N ASP A 65 -1.74 -18.54 -5.02
CA ASP A 65 -0.50 -18.63 -5.76
C ASP A 65 0.37 -17.39 -5.48
N ASP A 66 1.69 -17.60 -5.42
CA ASP A 66 2.68 -16.55 -5.26
C ASP A 66 3.58 -16.46 -6.50
N ASP A 67 2.94 -16.38 -7.67
CA ASP A 67 3.64 -16.41 -8.95
C ASP A 67 4.74 -15.35 -9.00
N ALA A 68 5.97 -15.83 -9.20
CA ALA A 68 7.17 -15.01 -9.21
C ALA A 68 7.37 -14.11 -7.95
N GLY A 69 6.82 -14.51 -6.79
CA GLY A 69 6.91 -13.76 -5.54
C GLY A 69 6.02 -12.51 -5.49
N THR A 70 5.03 -12.39 -6.38
CA THR A 70 4.20 -11.19 -6.50
C THR A 70 3.37 -10.92 -5.26
N MET A 71 2.75 -11.95 -4.68
CA MET A 71 1.91 -11.80 -3.49
C MET A 71 2.75 -11.54 -2.24
N SER A 72 3.93 -12.17 -2.14
CA SER A 72 4.90 -11.90 -1.07
C SER A 72 5.43 -10.46 -1.16
N SER A 73 5.76 -9.98 -2.36
CA SER A 73 6.17 -8.60 -2.60
C SER A 73 5.05 -7.61 -2.26
N TRP A 74 3.81 -7.94 -2.62
CA TRP A 74 2.64 -7.13 -2.26
C TRP A 74 2.49 -7.01 -0.75
N PHE A 75 2.63 -8.14 -0.03
CA PHE A 75 2.57 -8.15 1.44
C PHE A 75 3.63 -7.22 2.04
N VAL A 76 4.89 -7.35 1.62
CA VAL A 76 6.01 -6.56 2.15
C VAL A 76 5.77 -5.06 1.86
N LEU A 77 5.55 -4.70 0.61
CA LEU A 77 5.40 -3.30 0.20
C LEU A 77 4.15 -2.65 0.80
N SER A 78 3.03 -3.36 0.83
CA SER A 78 1.80 -2.84 1.45
C SER A 78 1.94 -2.72 2.97
N SER A 79 2.70 -3.62 3.62
CA SER A 79 2.94 -3.58 5.07
C SER A 79 3.81 -2.38 5.49
N ILE A 80 4.76 -1.97 4.66
CA ILE A 80 5.56 -0.77 4.89
C ILE A 80 4.83 0.52 4.46
N GLY A 81 3.66 0.39 3.83
CA GLY A 81 2.82 1.52 3.43
C GLY A 81 3.19 2.16 2.09
N LEU A 82 3.98 1.50 1.25
CA LEU A 82 4.37 1.99 -0.07
C LEU A 82 4.10 0.91 -1.13
N PHE A 83 3.37 1.25 -2.19
CA PHE A 83 3.08 0.29 -3.25
C PHE A 83 3.14 0.90 -4.66
N PRO A 84 3.92 0.32 -5.60
CA PRO A 84 3.96 0.74 -7.00
C PRO A 84 2.80 0.09 -7.77
N VAL A 85 1.70 0.79 -7.97
CA VAL A 85 0.50 0.23 -8.65
C VAL A 85 0.76 -0.07 -10.12
N CYS A 86 1.57 0.74 -10.77
CA CYS A 86 1.92 0.60 -12.18
C CYS A 86 3.43 0.40 -12.31
N PRO A 87 3.91 -0.82 -12.59
CA PRO A 87 5.31 -1.08 -12.84
C PRO A 87 5.84 -0.21 -14.00
N GLY A 88 7.03 0.37 -13.81
CA GLY A 88 7.64 1.28 -14.80
C GLY A 88 7.29 2.76 -14.62
N VAL A 89 6.33 3.10 -13.76
CA VAL A 89 6.08 4.47 -13.33
C VAL A 89 6.84 4.70 -12.00
N PRO A 90 7.66 5.76 -11.88
CA PRO A 90 8.54 5.95 -10.72
C PRO A 90 7.82 6.55 -9.52
N TYR A 91 6.64 6.02 -9.17
CA TYR A 91 5.84 6.48 -8.04
C TYR A 91 5.36 5.32 -7.17
N TYR A 92 5.35 5.58 -5.85
CA TYR A 92 4.81 4.69 -4.84
C TYR A 92 3.63 5.36 -4.14
N TRP A 93 2.48 4.72 -4.15
CA TRP A 93 1.32 5.19 -3.40
C TRP A 93 1.52 4.96 -1.90
N ILE A 94 1.15 5.97 -1.10
CA ILE A 94 1.29 5.95 0.35
C ILE A 94 0.01 5.40 0.97
N SER A 95 0.11 4.31 1.70
CA SER A 95 -0.97 3.81 2.55
C SER A 95 -0.52 3.79 4.02
N ALA A 96 -1.41 3.46 4.96
CA ALA A 96 -1.04 3.40 6.36
C ALA A 96 -0.21 2.13 6.65
N PRO A 97 1.08 2.24 7.06
CA PRO A 97 1.90 1.08 7.40
C PRO A 97 1.31 0.26 8.54
N VAL A 98 1.63 -1.03 8.60
CA VAL A 98 1.30 -1.87 9.78
C VAL A 98 2.30 -1.70 10.92
N PHE A 99 3.51 -1.25 10.62
CA PHE A 99 4.59 -0.99 11.58
C PHE A 99 4.60 0.49 11.98
N ASP A 100 5.07 0.77 13.21
CA ASP A 100 5.20 2.15 13.69
C ASP A 100 6.53 2.80 13.24
N THR A 101 7.51 1.98 12.89
CA THR A 101 8.77 2.45 12.29
C THR A 101 9.25 1.47 11.23
N VAL A 102 9.67 2.01 10.09
CA VAL A 102 10.32 1.26 9.00
C VAL A 102 11.56 2.03 8.57
N THR A 103 12.67 1.32 8.38
CA THR A 103 13.89 1.90 7.78
C THR A 103 14.18 1.16 6.48
N LEU A 104 14.26 1.90 5.39
CA LEU A 104 14.68 1.41 4.10
C LEU A 104 16.12 1.86 3.84
N HIS A 105 16.91 1.01 3.21
CA HIS A 105 18.26 1.33 2.76
C HIS A 105 18.30 1.30 1.24
N PRO A 106 17.83 2.38 0.57
CA PRO A 106 17.78 2.41 -0.89
C PRO A 106 19.18 2.31 -1.52
N THR A 107 20.19 2.76 -0.80
CA THR A 107 21.61 2.55 -1.13
C THR A 107 22.39 2.23 0.15
N SER A 108 23.66 1.86 0.02
CA SER A 108 24.54 1.64 1.18
C SER A 108 24.83 2.91 2.01
N GLN A 109 24.53 4.08 1.48
CA GLN A 109 24.83 5.37 2.08
C GLN A 109 23.59 6.16 2.49
N GLN A 110 22.40 5.72 2.09
CA GLN A 110 21.16 6.44 2.33
C GLN A 110 20.19 5.60 3.16
N GLU A 111 19.52 6.25 4.09
CA GLU A 111 18.39 5.69 4.83
C GLU A 111 17.14 6.51 4.54
N PHE A 112 16.02 5.84 4.32
CA PHE A 112 14.70 6.44 4.26
C PHE A 112 13.86 5.86 5.39
N LYS A 113 13.49 6.69 6.35
CA LYS A 113 12.77 6.28 7.57
C LYS A 113 11.30 6.66 7.46
N ILE A 114 10.43 5.73 7.82
CA ILE A 114 9.00 5.95 7.92
C ILE A 114 8.62 5.86 9.39
N HIS A 115 8.08 6.94 9.93
CA HIS A 115 7.60 7.05 11.31
C HIS A 115 6.08 7.17 11.31
N VAL A 116 5.41 6.36 12.11
CA VAL A 116 3.95 6.34 12.19
C VAL A 116 3.51 6.71 13.61
N ASN A 117 2.90 7.87 13.74
CA ASN A 117 2.25 8.30 14.97
C ASN A 117 0.84 7.72 15.02
N ARG A 118 0.70 6.60 15.74
CA ARG A 118 -0.55 5.85 15.90
C ARG A 118 -0.92 5.80 17.39
N PRO A 119 -1.86 6.64 17.85
CA PRO A 119 -2.27 6.66 19.26
C PRO A 119 -2.83 5.34 19.75
N ASP A 120 -3.54 4.59 18.92
CA ASP A 120 -4.00 3.22 19.19
C ASP A 120 -4.17 2.39 17.90
N ALA A 121 -4.45 1.08 18.06
CA ALA A 121 -4.55 0.14 16.95
C ALA A 121 -5.68 0.44 15.95
N GLU A 122 -6.71 1.19 16.36
CA GLU A 122 -7.85 1.60 15.51
C GLU A 122 -7.52 2.81 14.65
N CYS A 123 -6.40 3.50 14.91
CA CYS A 123 -5.94 4.62 14.11
C CYS A 123 -5.30 4.10 12.81
N ILE A 124 -6.14 3.95 11.80
CA ILE A 124 -5.77 3.34 10.50
C ILE A 124 -5.82 4.33 9.33
N TYR A 125 -6.34 5.54 9.55
CA TYR A 125 -6.51 6.54 8.50
C TYR A 125 -5.48 7.65 8.62
N ILE A 126 -4.80 7.94 7.53
CA ILE A 126 -3.82 9.04 7.43
C ILE A 126 -4.54 10.37 7.63
N GLN A 127 -4.09 11.14 8.62
CA GLN A 127 -4.56 12.49 8.90
C GLN A 127 -3.62 13.53 8.29
N LYS A 128 -2.31 13.27 8.36
CA LYS A 128 -1.26 14.13 7.85
C LYS A 128 -0.04 13.32 7.47
N VAL A 129 0.68 13.78 6.46
CA VAL A 129 1.98 13.24 6.06
C VAL A 129 2.98 14.39 5.97
N VAL A 130 4.18 14.15 6.47
CA VAL A 130 5.30 15.08 6.43
C VAL A 130 6.51 14.36 5.84
N LEU A 131 7.08 14.91 4.78
CA LEU A 131 8.31 14.44 4.16
C LEU A 131 9.41 15.46 4.40
N ASN A 132 10.48 15.08 5.08
CA ASN A 132 11.63 15.93 5.37
C ASN A 132 11.22 17.31 5.94
N GLY A 133 10.30 17.32 6.93
CA GLY A 133 9.79 18.52 7.58
C GLY A 133 8.72 19.29 6.80
N LYS A 134 8.38 18.89 5.56
CA LYS A 134 7.36 19.56 4.73
C LYS A 134 6.08 18.74 4.65
N THR A 135 4.93 19.40 4.88
CA THR A 135 3.62 18.74 4.73
C THR A 135 3.40 18.27 3.29
N LEU A 136 3.00 17.00 3.14
CA LEU A 136 2.75 16.34 1.87
C LEU A 136 1.24 16.16 1.69
N ASN A 137 0.65 16.86 0.70
CA ASN A 137 -0.79 16.82 0.42
C ASN A 137 -1.16 15.85 -0.71
N ARG A 138 -0.17 15.23 -1.35
CA ARG A 138 -0.38 14.17 -2.34
C ARG A 138 -0.27 12.79 -1.68
N SER A 139 -0.84 11.79 -2.33
CA SER A 139 -0.90 10.41 -1.83
C SER A 139 0.19 9.49 -2.38
N TRP A 140 1.27 10.04 -2.91
CA TRP A 140 2.37 9.29 -3.51
C TRP A 140 3.74 9.93 -3.24
N LEU A 141 4.80 9.12 -3.31
CA LEU A 141 6.21 9.53 -3.32
C LEU A 141 6.82 9.17 -4.67
N SER A 142 7.78 9.98 -5.12
CA SER A 142 8.60 9.59 -6.27
C SER A 142 9.71 8.62 -5.84
N TYR A 143 10.21 7.86 -6.81
CA TYR A 143 11.37 7.00 -6.61
C TYR A 143 12.59 7.82 -6.14
N GLU A 144 12.81 8.99 -6.72
CA GLU A 144 13.91 9.89 -6.38
C GLU A 144 13.85 10.35 -4.92
N GLU A 145 12.66 10.68 -4.40
CA GLU A 145 12.50 11.09 -3.01
C GLU A 145 12.88 9.97 -2.03
N ILE A 146 12.56 8.73 -2.36
CA ILE A 146 12.95 7.57 -1.55
C ILE A 146 14.47 7.34 -1.66
N MET A 147 15.03 7.43 -2.86
CA MET A 147 16.47 7.21 -3.10
C MET A 147 17.36 8.27 -2.48
N GLN A 148 16.87 9.50 -2.30
CA GLN A 148 17.58 10.58 -1.62
C GLN A 148 17.68 10.35 -0.10
N GLY A 149 16.86 9.46 0.44
CA GLY A 149 16.78 9.25 1.89
C GLY A 149 15.99 10.33 2.61
N GLY A 150 15.94 10.24 3.94
CA GLY A 150 15.22 11.19 4.80
C GLY A 150 14.11 10.57 5.61
N ASP A 151 13.18 11.40 6.06
CA ASP A 151 12.13 11.01 7.01
C ASP A 151 10.74 11.28 6.46
N LEU A 152 9.90 10.25 6.46
CA LEU A 152 8.48 10.30 6.20
C LEU A 152 7.72 10.08 7.51
N THR A 153 6.97 11.06 7.98
CA THR A 153 6.14 10.93 9.17
C THR A 153 4.67 10.90 8.79
N LEU A 154 3.94 9.90 9.28
CA LEU A 154 2.49 9.77 9.12
C LEU A 154 1.81 9.94 10.48
N GLU A 155 0.82 10.81 10.55
CA GLU A 155 -0.11 10.93 11.68
C GLU A 155 -1.38 10.17 11.34
N LEU A 156 -1.76 9.18 12.14
CA LEU A 156 -2.94 8.36 11.92
C LEU A 156 -4.06 8.69 12.91
N GLY A 157 -5.31 8.49 12.47
CA GLY A 157 -6.50 8.67 13.29
C GLY A 157 -7.56 7.61 13.01
N LYS A 158 -8.61 7.57 13.84
CA LYS A 158 -9.72 6.60 13.75
C LYS A 158 -10.71 6.90 12.64
N SER A 159 -10.85 8.16 12.29
CA SER A 159 -11.84 8.59 11.29
C SER A 159 -11.20 8.85 9.93
N PRO A 160 -11.86 8.48 8.81
CA PRO A 160 -11.38 8.76 7.48
C PRO A 160 -11.13 10.26 7.23
N ASN A 161 -9.94 10.62 6.80
CA ASN A 161 -9.64 11.95 6.29
C ASN A 161 -9.89 11.99 4.78
N LYS A 162 -11.01 12.59 4.38
CA LYS A 162 -11.43 12.68 2.97
C LYS A 162 -10.75 13.82 2.20
N ARG A 163 -9.90 14.61 2.85
CA ARG A 163 -9.19 15.74 2.24
C ARG A 163 -7.76 15.42 1.87
N TRP A 164 -7.09 14.58 2.67
CA TRP A 164 -5.71 14.22 2.39
C TRP A 164 -5.63 13.32 1.15
N GLY A 165 -4.73 13.70 0.23
CA GLY A 165 -4.43 12.89 -0.95
C GLY A 165 -5.57 12.75 -1.96
N ASN A 166 -6.64 13.55 -1.86
CA ASN A 166 -7.77 13.51 -2.78
C ASN A 166 -7.50 14.19 -4.12
N ASN A 167 -6.34 14.81 -4.30
CA ASN A 167 -5.95 15.43 -5.55
C ASN A 167 -5.48 14.35 -6.54
N THR A 168 -6.33 14.01 -7.50
CA THR A 168 -6.07 13.02 -8.55
C THR A 168 -5.32 13.60 -9.75
N ALA A 169 -5.14 14.93 -9.81
CA ALA A 169 -4.66 15.64 -11.00
C ALA A 169 -3.23 15.26 -11.43
N VAL A 170 -2.45 14.60 -10.60
CA VAL A 170 -1.03 14.34 -10.87
C VAL A 170 -0.77 13.04 -11.61
N SER A 171 -1.73 12.10 -11.63
CA SER A 171 -1.49 10.77 -12.21
C SER A 171 -1.47 10.74 -13.76
N TYR A 172 -1.88 11.82 -14.43
CA TYR A 172 -1.99 11.84 -15.88
C TYR A 172 -1.02 12.78 -16.59
N THR A 173 -0.42 13.76 -15.91
CA THR A 173 0.44 14.77 -16.56
C THR A 173 1.78 14.26 -17.04
N HIS A 174 2.18 13.05 -16.67
CA HIS A 174 3.45 12.45 -17.12
C HIS A 174 3.30 11.36 -18.20
N LEU A 175 2.08 11.11 -18.66
CA LEU A 175 1.79 10.19 -19.77
C LEU A 175 1.66 10.90 -21.14
N THR A 176 2.05 12.16 -21.25
CA THR A 176 2.25 12.76 -22.55
C THR A 176 3.48 12.12 -23.18
N LEU A 177 3.25 11.17 -24.08
CA LEU A 177 4.28 10.72 -25.02
C LEU A 177 4.88 11.96 -25.70
N PRO A 178 6.21 12.04 -25.88
CA PRO A 178 6.79 13.10 -26.68
C PRO A 178 6.12 13.05 -28.05
N THR A 179 5.36 14.09 -28.40
CA THR A 179 4.90 14.30 -29.77
C THR A 179 6.12 14.71 -30.56
N ASN A 180 6.57 13.79 -31.42
CA ASN A 180 7.53 14.10 -32.47
C ASN A 180 6.92 15.09 -33.47
#